data_49b043e53ade5cf6b16711173958b71f
#
_entry.id   49b043e53ade5cf6b16711173958b71f
#
_cell.length_a   1.000
_cell.length_b   1.000
_cell.length_c   1.000
_cell.angle_alpha   90.00
_cell.angle_beta   90.00
_cell.angle_gamma   90.00
#
_symmetry.space_group_name_H-M   'P 1'
#
loop_
_entity.id
_entity.type
_entity.pdbx_description
1 polymer ?
#
loop_
_entity_poly.entity_id
_entity_poly.type
_entity_poly.pdbx_seq_one_letter_code
_entity_poly.pdbx_strand_id
1 'polypeptide(L)'
;MKKMGRFMAVVIAGLLPSLAAAQDIKSYLPVTDERLLHPEPENWLMYRRTYDSWGYSPLARITTKNVKKLAPVWTFSTGVDEGHQSPPIVNNGVMFITTPKNQVLALDAKRGDLLWRYRRDLPEDLFQLHPTNRGVALYGDKVFLATVDAHLLALDARSGEVVWDQVVGDYLSGYYMTLAPLVVRGKVMVGVSGGELGVRGFVQAFEAETGKPVWKTYTVPGPGEAGHDTWPGDTWKTGGVPVWITGSYDPQLNLTYWGTGNPGPFVSEGRRGDNLYANSVIALDADTGALKAYHQYHWNDAWDWDEVSAPLLIDVRRNGRSIKALVHAARDGYLWLLERGADKISYVHAEPFVHQNVFTKLDLETGRPTYDPQRIFGVGRRAEFCPSVWGGKDWPPTAYSPQTGYLYVPANENLCSALTGKQEEYRPGQLYLGVDFSAIELLPSADAKDHIGELQAWDMSTGKKAWVAKFKSHNWGPVLTTGGGLVFLGGTNDRYFRAFDAKTGALLWQQRTNSGVTGVPTSYEIDGVQYIAVQSGWGVDAQRKQELLDKAFGTHTFVPQGGVLWVFALAK
;
A
#
# COMPACT_ATOMS: atom_id res chain seq x y z
N MET A 1 16.36 -77.49 -26.48
CA MET A 1 16.55 -76.12 -27.06
C MET A 1 16.19 -75.13 -25.97
N LYS A 2 17.23 -74.56 -25.34
CA LYS A 2 17.07 -73.54 -24.24
C LYS A 2 17.06 -72.16 -24.88
N LYS A 3 15.97 -71.42 -24.69
CA LYS A 3 15.91 -69.99 -25.03
C LYS A 3 16.45 -69.17 -23.83
N MET A 4 17.52 -68.44 -24.05
CA MET A 4 18.18 -67.55 -23.14
C MET A 4 17.52 -66.16 -23.28
N GLY A 5 16.76 -65.70 -22.26
CA GLY A 5 16.23 -64.34 -22.21
C GLY A 5 17.31 -63.37 -21.74
N ARG A 6 17.55 -62.34 -22.55
CA ARG A 6 18.41 -61.18 -22.20
C ARG A 6 17.59 -60.19 -21.36
N PHE A 7 18.01 -59.98 -20.12
CA PHE A 7 17.52 -58.85 -19.29
C PHE A 7 18.28 -57.58 -19.70
N MET A 8 17.55 -56.60 -20.15
CA MET A 8 18.08 -55.27 -20.45
C MET A 8 17.91 -54.42 -19.17
N ALA A 9 19.01 -54.11 -18.49
CA ALA A 9 19.00 -53.20 -17.35
C ALA A 9 18.87 -51.76 -17.86
N VAL A 10 17.73 -51.10 -17.53
CA VAL A 10 17.56 -49.67 -17.76
C VAL A 10 18.17 -48.93 -16.57
N VAL A 11 19.28 -48.22 -16.83
CA VAL A 11 19.90 -47.31 -15.88
C VAL A 11 19.10 -46.00 -15.96
N ILE A 12 18.26 -45.73 -14.94
CA ILE A 12 17.64 -44.42 -14.75
C ILE A 12 18.70 -43.52 -14.11
N ALA A 13 19.30 -42.66 -14.91
CA ALA A 13 20.10 -41.54 -14.41
C ALA A 13 19.17 -40.50 -13.77
N GLY A 14 19.10 -40.49 -12.45
CA GLY A 14 18.40 -39.47 -11.70
C GLY A 14 19.06 -38.11 -11.91
N LEU A 15 18.42 -37.22 -12.62
CA LEU A 15 18.76 -35.80 -12.65
C LEU A 15 18.42 -35.22 -11.26
N LEU A 16 19.43 -35.11 -10.41
CA LEU A 16 19.33 -34.25 -9.21
C LEU A 16 19.20 -32.80 -9.70
N PRO A 17 18.21 -32.04 -9.24
CA PRO A 17 18.18 -30.62 -9.53
C PRO A 17 19.43 -29.98 -8.90
N SER A 18 20.26 -29.36 -9.72
CA SER A 18 21.36 -28.53 -9.25
C SER A 18 20.75 -27.38 -8.44
N LEU A 19 20.90 -27.39 -7.11
CA LEU A 19 20.77 -26.21 -6.29
C LEU A 19 21.81 -25.22 -6.83
N ALA A 20 21.34 -24.20 -7.57
CA ALA A 20 22.19 -23.09 -7.93
C ALA A 20 22.70 -22.49 -6.62
N ALA A 21 23.99 -22.61 -6.36
CA ALA A 21 24.62 -21.98 -5.20
C ALA A 21 24.33 -20.48 -5.27
N ALA A 22 23.81 -19.93 -4.18
CA ALA A 22 23.58 -18.49 -4.04
C ALA A 22 24.90 -17.76 -4.35
N GLN A 23 24.87 -16.86 -5.32
CA GLN A 23 26.04 -16.08 -5.68
C GLN A 23 26.21 -14.99 -4.61
N ASP A 24 27.31 -15.05 -3.83
CA ASP A 24 27.59 -14.06 -2.79
C ASP A 24 27.62 -12.64 -3.38
N ILE A 25 26.72 -11.77 -2.87
CA ILE A 25 26.55 -10.39 -3.37
C ILE A 25 27.67 -9.52 -2.79
N LYS A 26 28.80 -9.45 -3.48
CA LYS A 26 29.99 -8.67 -3.04
C LYS A 26 29.75 -7.15 -3.04
N SER A 27 28.77 -6.66 -3.81
CA SER A 27 28.54 -5.23 -4.03
C SER A 27 27.50 -4.60 -3.09
N TYR A 28 26.86 -5.37 -2.18
CA TYR A 28 25.87 -4.81 -1.26
C TYR A 28 26.53 -3.81 -0.30
N LEU A 29 25.97 -2.60 -0.27
CA LEU A 29 26.39 -1.54 0.64
C LEU A 29 25.44 -1.48 1.84
N PRO A 30 25.90 -1.60 3.09
CA PRO A 30 25.03 -1.53 4.26
C PRO A 30 24.18 -0.26 4.30
N VAL A 31 22.90 -0.40 4.64
CA VAL A 31 21.96 0.73 4.73
C VAL A 31 22.01 1.28 6.15
N THR A 32 22.35 2.56 6.28
CA THR A 32 22.46 3.27 7.56
C THR A 32 21.34 4.29 7.73
N ASP A 33 21.14 4.80 8.95
CA ASP A 33 20.19 5.90 9.21
C ASP A 33 20.48 7.12 8.31
N GLU A 34 21.75 7.47 8.10
CA GLU A 34 22.14 8.58 7.22
C GLU A 34 21.70 8.36 5.77
N ARG A 35 21.86 7.14 5.25
CA ARG A 35 21.41 6.80 3.89
C ARG A 35 19.89 6.75 3.76
N LEU A 36 19.17 6.42 4.83
CA LEU A 36 17.70 6.47 4.83
C LEU A 36 17.19 7.92 4.94
N LEU A 37 17.90 8.80 5.66
CA LEU A 37 17.59 10.23 5.72
C LEU A 37 17.92 10.96 4.40
N HIS A 38 19.05 10.61 3.80
CA HIS A 38 19.60 11.26 2.59
C HIS A 38 19.96 10.21 1.54
N PRO A 39 18.95 9.47 0.98
CA PRO A 39 19.23 8.41 0.02
C PRO A 39 19.84 8.98 -1.26
N GLU A 40 20.88 8.30 -1.74
CA GLU A 40 21.56 8.64 -2.98
C GLU A 40 20.53 8.64 -4.15
N PRO A 41 20.64 9.56 -5.11
CA PRO A 41 19.71 9.64 -6.24
C PRO A 41 19.54 8.32 -7.00
N GLU A 42 20.61 7.54 -7.12
CA GLU A 42 20.72 6.28 -7.85
C GLU A 42 19.99 5.13 -7.15
N ASN A 43 19.71 5.25 -5.85
CA ASN A 43 19.13 4.20 -5.02
C ASN A 43 17.64 4.45 -4.69
N TRP A 44 16.93 3.35 -4.40
CA TRP A 44 15.56 3.37 -3.88
C TRP A 44 15.49 2.46 -2.65
N LEU A 45 15.79 3.00 -1.46
CA LEU A 45 16.12 2.22 -0.26
C LEU A 45 14.92 1.84 0.62
N MET A 46 13.75 2.43 0.42
CA MET A 46 12.54 2.16 1.20
C MET A 46 11.26 2.29 0.37
N TYR A 47 10.13 1.90 0.94
CA TYR A 47 8.82 1.76 0.29
C TYR A 47 8.46 2.93 -0.66
N ARG A 48 8.64 4.19 -0.23
CA ARG A 48 8.36 5.39 -1.05
C ARG A 48 9.59 6.26 -1.31
N ARG A 49 10.77 5.67 -1.25
CA ARG A 49 12.11 6.25 -1.42
C ARG A 49 12.59 7.09 -0.25
N THR A 50 11.76 7.95 0.32
CA THR A 50 12.09 8.89 1.40
C THR A 50 11.06 8.83 2.52
N TYR A 51 11.43 9.25 3.72
CA TYR A 51 10.57 9.22 4.90
C TYR A 51 9.30 10.08 4.79
N ASP A 52 9.32 11.10 3.94
CA ASP A 52 8.16 11.95 3.64
C ASP A 52 7.12 11.30 2.73
N SER A 53 7.39 10.09 2.25
CA SER A 53 6.51 9.27 1.40
C SER A 53 6.15 9.88 0.04
N TRP A 54 6.99 10.79 -0.51
CA TRP A 54 6.66 11.50 -1.75
C TRP A 54 6.54 10.60 -2.98
N GLY A 55 7.22 9.44 -3.00
CA GLY A 55 7.25 8.62 -4.23
C GLY A 55 7.89 9.36 -5.41
N TYR A 56 8.93 10.16 -5.12
CA TYR A 56 9.65 11.00 -6.06
C TYR A 56 11.09 10.53 -6.21
N SER A 57 11.56 10.42 -7.45
CA SER A 57 12.97 10.22 -7.78
C SER A 57 13.55 11.52 -8.34
N PRO A 58 14.70 12.03 -7.86
CA PRO A 58 15.34 13.21 -8.41
C PRO A 58 16.01 12.98 -9.78
N LEU A 59 16.11 11.72 -10.22
CA LEU A 59 16.71 11.36 -11.50
C LEU A 59 15.96 12.01 -12.69
N ALA A 60 16.71 12.56 -13.64
CA ALA A 60 16.21 13.37 -14.73
C ALA A 60 16.81 13.02 -16.10
N ARG A 61 17.33 11.79 -16.30
CA ARG A 61 17.82 11.38 -17.63
C ARG A 61 16.66 10.97 -18.54
N ILE A 62 15.59 10.38 -17.98
CA ILE A 62 14.32 10.13 -18.67
C ILE A 62 13.45 11.36 -18.45
N THR A 63 13.13 12.09 -19.53
CA THR A 63 12.45 13.38 -19.50
C THR A 63 11.23 13.39 -20.40
N THR A 64 10.42 14.43 -20.33
CA THR A 64 9.28 14.67 -21.25
C THR A 64 9.70 14.68 -22.72
N LYS A 65 10.97 15.02 -23.03
CA LYS A 65 11.49 15.11 -24.42
C LYS A 65 11.89 13.74 -25.00
N ASN A 66 12.34 12.80 -24.16
CA ASN A 66 12.91 11.53 -24.62
C ASN A 66 12.15 10.28 -24.17
N VAL A 67 11.14 10.40 -23.30
CA VAL A 67 10.38 9.26 -22.77
C VAL A 67 9.74 8.40 -23.86
N LYS A 68 9.49 8.92 -25.05
CA LYS A 68 9.01 8.14 -26.21
C LYS A 68 9.97 7.04 -26.64
N LYS A 69 11.25 7.12 -26.25
CA LYS A 69 12.27 6.09 -26.49
C LYS A 69 12.37 5.07 -25.35
N LEU A 70 11.52 5.18 -24.30
CA LEU A 70 11.53 4.25 -23.19
C LEU A 70 11.06 2.86 -23.68
N ALA A 71 11.87 1.82 -23.42
CA ALA A 71 11.59 0.46 -23.85
C ALA A 71 11.95 -0.54 -22.74
N PRO A 72 11.31 -1.71 -22.69
CA PRO A 72 11.73 -2.79 -21.80
C PRO A 72 13.16 -3.22 -22.13
N VAL A 73 14.03 -3.31 -21.11
CA VAL A 73 15.41 -3.79 -21.26
C VAL A 73 15.56 -5.20 -20.73
N TRP A 74 14.77 -5.57 -19.73
CA TRP A 74 14.64 -6.94 -19.26
C TRP A 74 13.33 -7.11 -18.47
N THR A 75 12.92 -8.36 -18.31
CA THR A 75 11.77 -8.76 -17.50
C THR A 75 12.12 -9.98 -16.68
N PHE A 76 11.45 -10.15 -15.52
CA PHE A 76 11.60 -11.33 -14.69
C PHE A 76 10.23 -11.89 -14.29
N SER A 77 9.94 -13.15 -14.61
CA SER A 77 8.73 -13.83 -14.19
C SER A 77 8.88 -14.34 -12.75
N THR A 78 7.97 -13.94 -11.86
CA THR A 78 8.02 -14.35 -10.45
C THR A 78 7.54 -15.78 -10.22
N GLY A 79 6.77 -16.33 -11.16
CA GLY A 79 6.14 -17.65 -11.03
C GLY A 79 4.94 -17.66 -10.08
N VAL A 80 4.37 -16.49 -9.76
CA VAL A 80 3.17 -16.35 -8.91
C VAL A 80 2.08 -15.62 -9.69
N ASP A 81 0.85 -16.07 -9.56
CA ASP A 81 -0.32 -15.65 -10.34
C ASP A 81 -1.31 -14.76 -9.57
N GLU A 82 -0.87 -14.12 -8.49
CA GLU A 82 -1.68 -13.23 -7.66
C GLU A 82 -1.22 -11.76 -7.78
N GLY A 83 -1.93 -10.83 -7.14
CA GLY A 83 -1.67 -9.38 -7.20
C GLY A 83 -0.30 -8.97 -6.66
N HIS A 84 0.55 -8.44 -7.53
CA HIS A 84 1.90 -7.97 -7.21
C HIS A 84 1.89 -6.48 -6.86
N GLN A 85 2.13 -6.15 -5.59
CA GLN A 85 1.94 -4.79 -5.07
C GLN A 85 3.23 -4.14 -4.56
N SER A 86 4.34 -4.87 -4.45
CA SER A 86 5.58 -4.33 -3.88
C SER A 86 6.35 -3.43 -4.84
N PRO A 87 7.06 -2.39 -4.30
CA PRO A 87 8.09 -1.68 -5.05
C PRO A 87 9.34 -2.55 -5.22
N PRO A 88 10.04 -2.48 -6.35
CA PRO A 88 11.44 -2.87 -6.44
C PRO A 88 12.31 -1.94 -5.56
N ILE A 89 12.93 -2.48 -4.51
CA ILE A 89 13.87 -1.77 -3.64
C ILE A 89 15.27 -1.98 -4.19
N VAL A 90 16.00 -0.90 -4.44
CA VAL A 90 17.33 -0.99 -5.10
C VAL A 90 18.39 -0.35 -4.23
N ASN A 91 19.42 -1.13 -3.91
CA ASN A 91 20.60 -0.72 -3.17
C ASN A 91 21.87 -1.13 -3.90
N ASN A 92 22.59 -0.15 -4.43
CA ASN A 92 23.90 -0.33 -5.08
C ASN A 92 23.93 -1.49 -6.12
N GLY A 93 22.91 -1.49 -7.01
CA GLY A 93 22.81 -2.48 -8.11
C GLY A 93 22.16 -3.81 -7.73
N VAL A 94 21.80 -4.01 -6.46
CA VAL A 94 20.99 -5.14 -5.99
C VAL A 94 19.54 -4.73 -5.84
N MET A 95 18.62 -5.46 -6.44
CA MET A 95 17.19 -5.22 -6.38
C MET A 95 16.50 -6.28 -5.56
N PHE A 96 15.66 -5.86 -4.61
CA PHE A 96 14.80 -6.75 -3.83
C PHE A 96 13.35 -6.52 -4.20
N ILE A 97 12.63 -7.59 -4.48
CA ILE A 97 11.18 -7.58 -4.69
C ILE A 97 10.52 -8.64 -3.82
N THR A 98 9.28 -8.41 -3.46
CA THR A 98 8.42 -9.43 -2.84
C THR A 98 7.31 -9.84 -3.77
N THR A 99 6.78 -11.05 -3.54
CA THR A 99 5.62 -11.57 -4.23
C THR A 99 4.53 -11.95 -3.23
N PRO A 100 3.30 -12.15 -3.66
CA PRO A 100 2.32 -12.92 -2.88
C PRO A 100 2.92 -14.25 -2.41
N LYS A 101 2.38 -14.82 -1.34
CA LYS A 101 2.92 -16.02 -0.66
C LYS A 101 4.31 -15.80 -0.05
N ASN A 102 4.66 -14.54 0.25
CA ASN A 102 5.86 -14.13 1.00
C ASN A 102 7.18 -14.72 0.47
N GLN A 103 7.44 -14.55 -0.82
CA GLN A 103 8.78 -14.74 -1.36
C GLN A 103 9.54 -13.40 -1.37
N VAL A 104 10.84 -13.45 -1.15
CA VAL A 104 11.77 -12.36 -1.42
C VAL A 104 12.73 -12.83 -2.52
N LEU A 105 12.91 -12.01 -3.53
CA LEU A 105 13.83 -12.25 -4.65
C LEU A 105 14.86 -11.13 -4.66
N ALA A 106 16.13 -11.48 -4.61
CA ALA A 106 17.23 -10.56 -4.89
C ALA A 106 17.69 -10.75 -6.32
N LEU A 107 17.76 -9.67 -7.07
CA LEU A 107 18.10 -9.66 -8.49
C LEU A 107 19.27 -8.70 -8.75
N ASP A 108 20.08 -8.99 -9.77
CA ASP A 108 20.96 -7.99 -10.37
C ASP A 108 20.08 -6.91 -11.05
N ALA A 109 20.11 -5.70 -10.53
CA ALA A 109 19.21 -4.63 -10.99
C ALA A 109 19.52 -4.16 -12.43
N LYS A 110 20.71 -4.46 -12.97
CA LYS A 110 21.09 -4.12 -14.35
C LYS A 110 20.65 -5.15 -15.36
N ARG A 111 20.65 -6.46 -14.99
CA ARG A 111 20.46 -7.58 -15.94
C ARG A 111 19.21 -8.42 -15.65
N GLY A 112 18.69 -8.39 -14.42
CA GLY A 112 17.57 -9.20 -13.99
C GLY A 112 17.95 -10.63 -13.60
N ASP A 113 19.24 -10.94 -13.44
CA ASP A 113 19.71 -12.26 -13.01
C ASP A 113 19.29 -12.49 -11.55
N LEU A 114 18.76 -13.68 -11.23
CA LEU A 114 18.41 -14.06 -9.87
C LEU A 114 19.70 -14.33 -9.07
N LEU A 115 19.87 -13.59 -7.95
CA LEU A 115 21.00 -13.74 -7.05
C LEU A 115 20.68 -14.74 -5.95
N TRP A 116 19.54 -14.54 -5.26
CA TRP A 116 19.00 -15.50 -4.30
C TRP A 116 17.48 -15.37 -4.20
N ARG A 117 16.83 -16.38 -3.60
CA ARG A 117 15.39 -16.45 -3.34
C ARG A 117 15.15 -17.00 -1.95
N TYR A 118 14.33 -16.28 -1.18
CA TYR A 118 13.72 -16.78 0.04
C TYR A 118 12.24 -17.10 -0.22
N ARG A 119 11.75 -18.18 0.37
CA ARG A 119 10.32 -18.56 0.41
C ARG A 119 9.92 -18.85 1.84
N ARG A 120 8.83 -18.24 2.28
CA ARG A 120 8.20 -18.57 3.56
C ARG A 120 7.37 -19.84 3.38
N ASP A 121 7.57 -20.83 4.24
CA ASP A 121 6.65 -21.96 4.39
C ASP A 121 5.48 -21.47 5.24
N LEU A 122 4.30 -21.35 4.62
CA LEU A 122 3.09 -20.87 5.26
C LEU A 122 2.29 -22.02 5.83
N PRO A 123 1.61 -21.84 6.98
CA PRO A 123 0.69 -22.84 7.53
C PRO A 123 -0.41 -23.23 6.54
N GLU A 124 -0.77 -24.52 6.49
CA GLU A 124 -1.80 -25.03 5.58
C GLU A 124 -3.21 -24.50 5.91
N ASP A 125 -3.46 -24.21 7.19
CA ASP A 125 -4.72 -23.69 7.72
C ASP A 125 -4.79 -22.16 7.76
N LEU A 126 -3.80 -21.46 7.18
CA LEU A 126 -3.77 -20.01 7.12
C LEU A 126 -4.88 -19.45 6.24
N PHE A 127 -5.81 -18.71 6.83
CA PHE A 127 -6.78 -17.93 6.08
C PHE A 127 -6.14 -16.63 5.56
N GLN A 128 -6.20 -16.42 4.25
CA GLN A 128 -5.61 -15.25 3.59
C GLN A 128 -6.71 -14.45 2.88
N LEU A 129 -7.22 -13.40 3.54
CA LEU A 129 -8.14 -12.48 2.89
C LEU A 129 -7.43 -11.67 1.78
N HIS A 130 -6.21 -11.25 2.05
CA HIS A 130 -5.35 -10.49 1.12
C HIS A 130 -3.99 -11.19 0.97
N PRO A 131 -3.84 -12.17 0.05
CA PRO A 131 -2.59 -12.90 -0.15
C PRO A 131 -1.55 -12.06 -0.90
N THR A 132 -1.18 -10.90 -0.36
CA THR A 132 -0.26 -9.95 -0.96
C THR A 132 0.86 -9.57 -0.02
N ASN A 133 1.94 -9.00 -0.59
CA ASN A 133 3.02 -8.39 0.16
C ASN A 133 3.44 -7.08 -0.53
N ARG A 134 3.62 -6.00 0.23
CA ARG A 134 3.92 -4.67 -0.30
C ARG A 134 5.38 -4.26 -0.17
N GLY A 135 6.29 -5.23 0.07
CA GLY A 135 7.73 -4.98 -0.01
C GLY A 135 8.51 -5.28 1.25
N VAL A 136 9.77 -4.98 1.16
CA VAL A 136 10.76 -5.12 2.23
C VAL A 136 11.28 -3.77 2.69
N ALA A 137 11.96 -3.75 3.85
CA ALA A 137 12.80 -2.65 4.29
C ALA A 137 14.25 -3.10 4.40
N LEU A 138 15.19 -2.17 4.28
CA LEU A 138 16.64 -2.43 4.38
C LEU A 138 17.24 -1.68 5.57
N TYR A 139 18.11 -2.34 6.32
CA TYR A 139 18.95 -1.69 7.34
C TYR A 139 20.15 -2.57 7.67
N GLY A 140 21.35 -1.96 7.82
CA GLY A 140 22.59 -2.71 7.94
C GLY A 140 22.77 -3.65 6.75
N ASP A 141 23.05 -4.90 7.05
CA ASP A 141 23.17 -6.01 6.09
C ASP A 141 21.89 -6.87 6.03
N LYS A 142 20.74 -6.32 6.43
CA LYS A 142 19.49 -7.08 6.57
C LYS A 142 18.38 -6.58 5.66
N VAL A 143 17.55 -7.53 5.22
CA VAL A 143 16.28 -7.31 4.52
C VAL A 143 15.16 -7.74 5.45
N PHE A 144 14.25 -6.84 5.78
CA PHE A 144 13.14 -7.12 6.69
C PHE A 144 11.86 -7.39 5.91
N LEU A 145 11.21 -8.49 6.26
CA LEU A 145 9.97 -8.97 5.64
C LEU A 145 8.88 -9.15 6.71
N ALA A 146 7.74 -8.49 6.52
CA ALA A 146 6.51 -8.77 7.26
C ALA A 146 5.67 -9.81 6.48
N THR A 147 5.12 -10.81 7.16
CA THR A 147 4.50 -11.96 6.51
C THR A 147 3.00 -12.11 6.79
N VAL A 148 2.29 -12.82 5.91
CA VAL A 148 0.84 -13.06 6.04
C VAL A 148 0.47 -14.03 7.16
N ASP A 149 1.43 -14.74 7.74
CA ASP A 149 1.29 -15.54 8.97
C ASP A 149 1.73 -14.76 10.22
N ALA A 150 1.74 -13.42 10.14
CA ALA A 150 2.04 -12.47 11.21
C ALA A 150 3.43 -12.62 11.86
N HIS A 151 4.46 -12.89 11.05
CA HIS A 151 5.86 -12.87 11.47
C HIS A 151 6.62 -11.70 10.88
N LEU A 152 7.60 -11.19 11.61
CA LEU A 152 8.61 -10.26 11.10
C LEU A 152 9.95 -10.98 11.04
N LEU A 153 10.56 -11.02 9.85
CA LEU A 153 11.84 -11.67 9.62
C LEU A 153 12.92 -10.66 9.26
N ALA A 154 14.16 -10.95 9.65
CA ALA A 154 15.34 -10.39 9.04
C ALA A 154 16.06 -11.48 8.24
N LEU A 155 16.35 -11.16 6.99
CA LEU A 155 17.16 -11.99 6.10
C LEU A 155 18.53 -11.31 5.90
N ASP A 156 19.60 -12.09 5.81
CA ASP A 156 20.88 -11.57 5.33
C ASP A 156 20.73 -11.07 3.89
N ALA A 157 21.13 -9.84 3.63
CA ALA A 157 20.92 -9.20 2.31
C ALA A 157 21.77 -9.84 1.19
N ARG A 158 22.86 -10.53 1.52
CA ARG A 158 23.75 -11.16 0.55
C ARG A 158 23.34 -12.59 0.21
N SER A 159 22.82 -13.34 1.19
CA SER A 159 22.50 -14.77 1.02
C SER A 159 21.02 -15.09 1.00
N GLY A 160 20.18 -14.24 1.62
CA GLY A 160 18.75 -14.51 1.84
C GLY A 160 18.48 -15.48 2.99
N GLU A 161 19.49 -15.84 3.78
CA GLU A 161 19.35 -16.68 4.97
C GLU A 161 18.64 -15.93 6.09
N VAL A 162 17.83 -16.65 6.88
CA VAL A 162 17.12 -16.06 8.03
C VAL A 162 18.10 -15.77 9.15
N VAL A 163 18.22 -14.50 9.54
CA VAL A 163 19.00 -14.04 10.68
C VAL A 163 18.20 -14.14 11.98
N TRP A 164 16.95 -13.69 11.94
CA TRP A 164 16.00 -13.85 13.04
C TRP A 164 14.55 -13.84 12.51
N ASP A 165 13.65 -14.45 13.27
CA ASP A 165 12.21 -14.58 13.00
C ASP A 165 11.44 -14.31 14.29
N GLN A 166 10.53 -13.33 14.26
CA GLN A 166 9.71 -12.91 15.41
C GLN A 166 8.22 -13.04 15.11
N VAL A 167 7.50 -13.70 16.01
CA VAL A 167 6.04 -13.72 16.00
C VAL A 167 5.52 -12.34 16.41
N VAL A 168 4.69 -11.72 15.59
CA VAL A 168 4.08 -10.41 15.84
C VAL A 168 2.65 -10.55 16.35
N GLY A 169 1.92 -11.52 15.80
CA GLY A 169 0.54 -11.80 16.16
C GLY A 169 0.18 -13.27 15.94
N ASP A 170 -0.93 -13.70 16.51
CA ASP A 170 -1.47 -15.04 16.31
C ASP A 170 -2.32 -15.08 15.05
N TYR A 171 -1.85 -15.75 14.00
CA TYR A 171 -2.57 -15.88 12.73
C TYR A 171 -3.90 -16.67 12.88
N LEU A 172 -4.00 -17.59 13.82
CA LEU A 172 -5.25 -18.33 14.11
C LEU A 172 -6.33 -17.40 14.67
N SER A 173 -5.94 -16.33 15.34
CA SER A 173 -6.85 -15.27 15.79
C SER A 173 -7.17 -14.25 14.70
N GLY A 174 -6.56 -14.35 13.51
CA GLY A 174 -6.82 -13.47 12.37
C GLY A 174 -5.79 -12.35 12.15
N TYR A 175 -4.66 -12.33 12.89
CA TYR A 175 -3.58 -11.40 12.61
C TYR A 175 -2.80 -11.81 11.37
N TYR A 176 -2.50 -10.87 10.49
CA TYR A 176 -1.58 -11.03 9.37
C TYR A 176 -0.92 -9.69 9.01
N MET A 177 0.09 -9.69 8.17
CA MET A 177 0.75 -8.46 7.73
C MET A 177 0.96 -8.45 6.22
N THR A 178 0.72 -7.29 5.61
CA THR A 178 0.88 -7.08 4.16
C THR A 178 1.75 -5.88 3.80
N LEU A 179 2.10 -5.04 4.79
CA LEU A 179 2.88 -3.82 4.60
C LEU A 179 4.37 -4.11 4.38
N ALA A 180 5.10 -3.17 3.76
CA ALA A 180 6.55 -3.09 3.92
C ALA A 180 6.88 -2.52 5.30
N PRO A 181 7.84 -3.08 6.05
CA PRO A 181 8.25 -2.51 7.32
C PRO A 181 8.82 -1.08 7.15
N LEU A 182 8.70 -0.25 8.19
CA LEU A 182 9.36 1.05 8.27
C LEU A 182 10.57 0.94 9.20
N VAL A 183 11.75 1.34 8.73
CA VAL A 183 12.95 1.38 9.59
C VAL A 183 13.27 2.81 9.98
N VAL A 184 13.42 3.06 11.27
CA VAL A 184 13.77 4.37 11.83
C VAL A 184 14.75 4.17 13.00
N ARG A 185 15.94 4.77 12.89
CA ARG A 185 16.92 4.80 13.97
C ARG A 185 17.19 3.42 14.59
N GLY A 186 17.50 2.44 13.73
CA GLY A 186 17.79 1.08 14.15
C GLY A 186 16.60 0.27 14.67
N LYS A 187 15.37 0.76 14.50
CA LYS A 187 14.14 0.05 14.85
C LYS A 187 13.33 -0.29 13.59
N VAL A 188 12.87 -1.52 13.50
CA VAL A 188 11.96 -2.00 12.46
C VAL A 188 10.53 -1.95 13.00
N MET A 189 9.66 -1.20 12.33
CA MET A 189 8.29 -0.97 12.76
C MET A 189 7.31 -1.62 11.79
N VAL A 190 6.30 -2.29 12.33
CA VAL A 190 5.21 -2.91 11.57
C VAL A 190 3.87 -2.62 12.23
N GLY A 191 2.84 -2.50 11.40
CA GLY A 191 1.45 -2.59 11.83
C GLY A 191 0.87 -3.93 11.43
N VAL A 192 -0.36 -4.21 11.84
CA VAL A 192 -1.06 -5.46 11.52
C VAL A 192 -2.30 -5.22 10.69
N SER A 193 -2.64 -6.21 9.88
CA SER A 193 -3.93 -6.38 9.19
C SER A 193 -4.87 -7.25 10.04
N GLY A 194 -6.08 -7.50 9.54
CA GLY A 194 -7.05 -8.41 10.17
C GLY A 194 -8.24 -7.66 10.79
N GLY A 195 -8.48 -6.41 10.43
CA GLY A 195 -9.65 -5.65 10.87
C GLY A 195 -10.96 -6.39 10.60
N GLU A 196 -11.06 -7.01 9.45
CA GLU A 196 -12.20 -7.83 8.99
C GLU A 196 -12.36 -9.15 9.75
N LEU A 197 -11.35 -9.54 10.52
CA LEU A 197 -11.37 -10.73 11.40
C LEU A 197 -11.53 -10.34 12.87
N GLY A 198 -11.82 -9.06 13.16
CA GLY A 198 -12.06 -8.57 14.50
C GLY A 198 -10.84 -8.62 15.41
N VAL A 199 -9.63 -8.43 14.88
CA VAL A 199 -8.42 -8.29 15.70
C VAL A 199 -8.36 -6.89 16.33
N ARG A 200 -7.60 -6.73 17.40
CA ARG A 200 -7.27 -5.42 17.95
C ARG A 200 -5.98 -4.91 17.30
N GLY A 201 -6.09 -3.91 16.43
CA GLY A 201 -4.97 -3.37 15.66
C GLY A 201 -3.88 -2.74 16.55
N PHE A 202 -2.65 -2.71 16.04
CA PHE A 202 -1.51 -2.08 16.70
C PHE A 202 -0.36 -1.76 15.73
N VAL A 203 0.57 -0.92 16.18
CA VAL A 203 1.90 -0.74 15.63
C VAL A 203 2.93 -1.22 16.64
N GLN A 204 3.96 -1.93 16.18
CA GLN A 204 5.01 -2.48 17.04
C GLN A 204 6.38 -2.25 16.42
N ALA A 205 7.37 -1.93 17.28
CA ALA A 205 8.78 -1.78 16.91
C ALA A 205 9.64 -2.89 17.49
N PHE A 206 10.68 -3.23 16.73
CA PHE A 206 11.68 -4.24 17.08
C PHE A 206 13.08 -3.67 16.83
N GLU A 207 14.07 -4.08 17.62
CA GLU A 207 15.47 -3.81 17.32
C GLU A 207 15.87 -4.45 16.00
N ALA A 208 16.37 -3.67 15.04
CA ALA A 208 16.74 -4.18 13.72
C ALA A 208 17.82 -5.27 13.78
N GLU A 209 18.75 -5.17 14.73
CA GLU A 209 19.86 -6.11 14.88
C GLU A 209 19.43 -7.46 15.45
N THR A 210 18.59 -7.46 16.46
CA THR A 210 18.29 -8.64 17.28
C THR A 210 16.88 -9.18 17.14
N GLY A 211 15.96 -8.39 16.57
CA GLY A 211 14.53 -8.69 16.51
C GLY A 211 13.81 -8.55 17.85
N LYS A 212 14.46 -8.06 18.91
CA LYS A 212 13.80 -7.89 20.21
C LYS A 212 12.71 -6.83 20.16
N PRO A 213 11.50 -7.09 20.71
CA PRO A 213 10.46 -6.08 20.83
C PRO A 213 10.93 -4.86 21.64
N VAL A 214 10.65 -3.65 21.15
CA VAL A 214 10.98 -2.39 21.81
C VAL A 214 9.72 -1.78 22.43
N TRP A 215 8.68 -1.59 21.64
CA TRP A 215 7.40 -1.06 22.09
C TRP A 215 6.25 -1.58 21.20
N LYS A 216 5.02 -1.55 21.77
CA LYS A 216 3.76 -1.87 21.06
C LYS A 216 2.72 -0.85 21.47
N THR A 217 2.03 -0.26 20.48
CA THR A 217 0.96 0.72 20.67
C THR A 217 -0.30 0.25 19.97
N TYR A 218 -1.35 0.01 20.73
CA TYR A 218 -2.64 -0.40 20.18
C TYR A 218 -3.36 0.79 19.55
N THR A 219 -3.98 0.54 18.39
CA THR A 219 -4.81 1.53 17.69
C THR A 219 -6.25 1.56 18.19
N VAL A 220 -6.67 0.52 18.91
CA VAL A 220 -7.92 0.48 19.68
C VAL A 220 -7.55 0.56 21.17
N PRO A 221 -7.89 1.65 21.87
CA PRO A 221 -7.52 1.80 23.28
C PRO A 221 -8.29 0.83 24.19
N GLY A 222 -7.58 0.25 25.15
CA GLY A 222 -8.14 -0.60 26.20
C GLY A 222 -8.51 0.20 27.46
N PRO A 223 -9.02 -0.47 28.51
CA PRO A 223 -9.38 0.16 29.77
C PRO A 223 -8.23 0.98 30.36
N GLY A 224 -8.52 2.25 30.69
CA GLY A 224 -7.53 3.19 31.24
C GLY A 224 -6.68 3.92 30.20
N GLU A 225 -6.74 3.55 28.94
CA GLU A 225 -6.09 4.25 27.83
C GLU A 225 -7.00 5.38 27.30
N ALA A 226 -6.41 6.50 26.86
CA ALA A 226 -7.16 7.62 26.29
C ALA A 226 -7.96 7.19 25.05
N GLY A 227 -9.23 7.57 24.98
CA GLY A 227 -10.15 7.21 23.89
C GLY A 227 -10.91 5.90 24.09
N HIS A 228 -10.65 5.14 25.18
CA HIS A 228 -11.38 3.90 25.47
C HIS A 228 -12.89 4.12 25.66
N ASP A 229 -13.29 5.24 26.22
CA ASP A 229 -14.68 5.66 26.44
C ASP A 229 -15.48 5.85 25.13
N THR A 230 -14.79 5.92 23.99
CA THR A 230 -15.42 5.96 22.66
C THR A 230 -15.85 4.59 22.13
N TRP A 231 -15.56 3.52 22.88
CA TRP A 231 -15.90 2.13 22.57
C TRP A 231 -16.87 1.57 23.60
N PRO A 232 -18.13 1.24 23.25
CA PRO A 232 -19.08 0.74 24.23
C PRO A 232 -18.77 -0.69 24.66
N GLY A 233 -18.81 -0.93 25.97
CA GLY A 233 -18.63 -2.26 26.56
C GLY A 233 -17.31 -2.91 26.14
N ASP A 234 -17.39 -4.13 25.64
CA ASP A 234 -16.24 -4.95 25.24
C ASP A 234 -15.90 -4.84 23.73
N THR A 235 -16.54 -3.95 22.98
CA THR A 235 -16.32 -3.83 21.51
C THR A 235 -14.89 -3.47 21.13
N TRP A 236 -14.13 -2.86 22.04
CA TRP A 236 -12.72 -2.56 21.86
C TRP A 236 -11.84 -3.82 21.66
N LYS A 237 -12.26 -4.98 22.19
CA LYS A 237 -11.50 -6.24 22.09
C LYS A 237 -11.42 -6.77 20.67
N THR A 238 -12.46 -6.49 19.87
CA THR A 238 -12.62 -6.93 18.48
C THR A 238 -12.77 -5.75 17.53
N GLY A 239 -12.25 -4.59 17.94
CA GLY A 239 -12.53 -3.31 17.32
C GLY A 239 -11.90 -3.07 15.96
N GLY A 240 -11.06 -3.97 15.43
CA GLY A 240 -10.39 -3.78 14.15
C GLY A 240 -9.28 -2.73 14.22
N VAL A 241 -9.41 -1.67 13.45
CA VAL A 241 -8.47 -0.54 13.36
C VAL A 241 -7.06 -0.98 12.94
N PRO A 242 -6.94 -1.73 11.83
CA PRO A 242 -5.66 -2.25 11.37
C PRO A 242 -4.74 -1.15 10.85
N VAL A 243 -3.43 -1.44 10.76
CA VAL A 243 -2.40 -0.60 10.14
C VAL A 243 -1.64 -1.46 9.13
N TRP A 244 -2.11 -1.49 7.90
CA TRP A 244 -1.60 -2.44 6.90
C TRP A 244 -0.84 -1.78 5.73
N ILE A 245 -0.54 -0.47 5.86
CA ILE A 245 0.34 0.29 4.95
C ILE A 245 1.47 0.93 5.77
N THR A 246 2.64 1.03 5.13
CA THR A 246 3.85 1.63 5.69
C THR A 246 3.65 3.08 6.08
N GLY A 247 4.08 3.46 7.27
CA GLY A 247 4.03 4.82 7.78
C GLY A 247 5.04 5.78 7.14
N SER A 248 4.99 7.05 7.53
CA SER A 248 5.99 8.08 7.24
C SER A 248 6.70 8.54 8.51
N TYR A 249 7.81 9.27 8.39
CA TYR A 249 8.62 9.72 9.53
C TYR A 249 9.08 11.16 9.36
N ASP A 250 8.89 11.97 10.38
CA ASP A 250 9.46 13.33 10.49
C ASP A 250 10.68 13.30 11.43
N PRO A 251 11.90 13.39 10.89
CA PRO A 251 13.12 13.36 11.70
C PRO A 251 13.30 14.59 12.59
N GLN A 252 12.65 15.73 12.27
CA GLN A 252 12.75 16.94 13.08
C GLN A 252 11.91 16.83 14.37
N LEU A 253 10.77 16.13 14.31
CA LEU A 253 9.89 15.91 15.43
C LEU A 253 10.12 14.56 16.13
N ASN A 254 10.89 13.66 15.51
CA ASN A 254 11.06 12.26 15.91
C ASN A 254 9.71 11.51 15.99
N LEU A 255 8.80 11.79 15.07
CA LEU A 255 7.46 11.20 15.02
C LEU A 255 7.27 10.35 13.77
N THR A 256 6.72 9.15 13.95
CA THR A 256 6.19 8.33 12.86
C THR A 256 4.69 8.56 12.73
N TYR A 257 4.20 8.66 11.49
CA TYR A 257 2.78 8.86 11.19
C TYR A 257 2.22 7.61 10.53
N TRP A 258 1.10 7.12 11.06
CA TRP A 258 0.44 5.91 10.60
C TRP A 258 -1.03 6.20 10.32
N GLY A 259 -1.49 5.80 9.15
CA GLY A 259 -2.91 5.76 8.86
C GLY A 259 -3.53 4.52 9.48
N THR A 260 -4.72 4.63 10.01
CA THR A 260 -5.46 3.54 10.64
C THR A 260 -6.70 3.16 9.86
N GLY A 261 -7.03 1.89 9.87
CA GLY A 261 -8.15 1.34 9.13
C GLY A 261 -9.49 1.46 9.83
N ASN A 262 -10.48 0.84 9.22
CA ASN A 262 -11.85 0.80 9.67
C ASN A 262 -12.02 0.09 11.02
N PRO A 263 -13.03 0.46 11.82
CA PRO A 263 -13.43 -0.31 13.00
C PRO A 263 -14.25 -1.55 12.59
N GLY A 264 -14.11 -2.64 13.34
CA GLY A 264 -14.88 -3.88 13.15
C GLY A 264 -16.07 -3.99 14.10
N PRO A 265 -17.18 -4.61 13.68
CA PRO A 265 -17.59 -4.91 12.30
C PRO A 265 -18.06 -3.67 11.52
N PHE A 266 -18.32 -3.75 10.20
CA PHE A 266 -18.78 -2.59 9.38
C PHE A 266 -20.13 -2.05 9.87
N VAL A 267 -21.04 -2.90 10.36
CA VAL A 267 -22.29 -2.44 11.01
C VAL A 267 -21.98 -1.66 12.26
N SER A 268 -22.13 -0.34 12.20
CA SER A 268 -21.74 0.58 13.27
C SER A 268 -22.67 0.63 14.48
N GLU A 269 -23.90 0.09 14.36
CA GLU A 269 -24.95 0.15 15.39
C GLU A 269 -24.53 -0.49 16.73
N GLY A 270 -23.73 -1.56 16.70
CA GLY A 270 -23.23 -2.30 17.86
C GLY A 270 -22.06 -1.60 18.60
N ARG A 271 -21.41 -0.65 17.95
CA ARG A 271 -20.21 0.05 18.48
C ARG A 271 -20.36 1.57 18.43
N ARG A 272 -21.51 2.08 18.87
CA ARG A 272 -21.80 3.52 18.90
C ARG A 272 -20.73 4.30 19.66
N GLY A 273 -20.31 5.42 19.11
CA GLY A 273 -19.23 6.27 19.63
C GLY A 273 -18.24 6.62 18.54
N ASP A 274 -17.21 7.39 18.85
CA ASP A 274 -16.23 7.84 17.86
C ASP A 274 -15.30 6.71 17.41
N ASN A 275 -15.15 5.65 18.20
CA ASN A 275 -14.27 4.49 17.95
C ASN A 275 -12.82 4.92 17.69
N LEU A 276 -12.25 5.74 18.58
CA LEU A 276 -10.86 6.17 18.48
C LEU A 276 -9.91 4.95 18.60
N TYR A 277 -8.90 4.82 17.77
CA TYR A 277 -8.40 5.74 16.74
C TYR A 277 -8.65 5.19 15.33
N ALA A 278 -9.86 4.68 15.05
CA ALA A 278 -10.22 4.25 13.70
C ALA A 278 -10.21 5.42 12.72
N ASN A 279 -9.91 5.14 11.45
CA ASN A 279 -10.00 6.11 10.33
C ASN A 279 -9.27 7.41 10.62
N SER A 280 -8.04 7.29 11.13
CA SER A 280 -7.24 8.39 11.66
C SER A 280 -5.83 8.39 11.09
N VAL A 281 -5.16 9.50 11.21
CA VAL A 281 -3.70 9.53 11.29
C VAL A 281 -3.30 9.62 12.76
N ILE A 282 -2.39 8.75 13.19
CA ILE A 282 -1.78 8.78 14.52
C ILE A 282 -0.29 9.12 14.40
N ALA A 283 0.21 9.95 15.31
CA ALA A 283 1.62 10.29 15.43
C ALA A 283 2.20 9.58 16.66
N LEU A 284 3.19 8.71 16.42
CA LEU A 284 3.86 7.95 17.47
C LEU A 284 5.31 8.41 17.62
N ASP A 285 5.75 8.60 18.84
CA ASP A 285 7.16 8.81 19.15
C ASP A 285 7.98 7.59 18.68
N ALA A 286 8.97 7.82 17.84
CA ALA A 286 9.72 6.74 17.19
C ALA A 286 10.53 5.88 18.17
N ASP A 287 10.92 6.42 19.33
CA ASP A 287 11.72 5.71 20.31
C ASP A 287 10.88 4.90 21.31
N THR A 288 9.71 5.42 21.69
CA THR A 288 8.90 4.87 22.79
C THR A 288 7.54 4.31 22.35
N GLY A 289 7.09 4.63 21.13
CA GLY A 289 5.75 4.29 20.65
C GLY A 289 4.63 5.12 21.29
N ALA A 290 4.95 6.11 22.13
CA ALA A 290 3.93 6.93 22.77
C ALA A 290 3.10 7.70 21.74
N LEU A 291 1.77 7.60 21.82
CA LEU A 291 0.86 8.39 21.01
C LEU A 291 0.97 9.87 21.42
N LYS A 292 1.44 10.71 20.50
CA LYS A 292 1.66 12.14 20.70
C LYS A 292 0.50 12.99 20.17
N ALA A 293 -0.04 12.59 19.03
CA ALA A 293 -1.12 13.33 18.38
C ALA A 293 -1.92 12.42 17.46
N TYR A 294 -3.13 12.83 17.12
CA TYR A 294 -3.96 12.19 16.11
C TYR A 294 -4.89 13.19 15.45
N HIS A 295 -5.43 12.81 14.30
CA HIS A 295 -6.60 13.41 13.68
C HIS A 295 -7.48 12.31 13.11
N GLN A 296 -8.75 12.27 13.53
CA GLN A 296 -9.75 11.35 13.01
C GLN A 296 -10.46 11.99 11.82
N TYR A 297 -10.34 11.40 10.64
CA TYR A 297 -10.93 11.89 9.40
C TYR A 297 -12.46 11.76 9.44
N HIS A 298 -12.94 10.61 9.89
CA HIS A 298 -14.36 10.34 10.10
C HIS A 298 -14.56 9.34 11.24
N TRP A 299 -15.68 9.45 11.94
CA TRP A 299 -15.99 8.71 13.16
C TRP A 299 -17.07 7.66 12.93
N ASN A 300 -17.12 6.59 13.73
CA ASN A 300 -18.11 5.51 13.69
C ASN A 300 -18.37 4.95 12.28
N ASP A 301 -17.29 4.74 11.52
CA ASP A 301 -17.34 4.31 10.12
C ASP A 301 -18.25 3.10 9.90
N ALA A 302 -19.02 3.12 8.83
CA ALA A 302 -19.88 2.03 8.40
C ALA A 302 -19.60 1.61 6.94
N TRP A 303 -18.60 2.21 6.27
CA TRP A 303 -18.42 2.13 4.83
C TRP A 303 -17.17 1.37 4.41
N ASP A 304 -16.41 0.81 5.37
CA ASP A 304 -15.12 0.16 5.13
C ASP A 304 -14.06 1.16 4.58
N TRP A 305 -14.12 2.40 5.05
CA TRP A 305 -13.20 3.42 4.57
C TRP A 305 -11.93 3.48 5.42
N ASP A 306 -11.04 2.53 5.15
CA ASP A 306 -9.68 2.52 5.71
C ASP A 306 -8.90 3.78 5.36
N GLU A 307 -8.41 4.52 6.34
CA GLU A 307 -7.53 5.68 6.10
C GLU A 307 -6.05 5.33 6.31
N VAL A 308 -5.67 4.13 5.90
CA VAL A 308 -4.36 3.52 6.18
C VAL A 308 -3.20 4.09 5.36
N SER A 309 -3.45 4.77 4.23
CA SER A 309 -2.36 5.36 3.45
C SER A 309 -1.58 6.34 4.31
N ALA A 310 -0.25 6.15 4.38
CA ALA A 310 0.59 7.09 5.09
C ALA A 310 0.43 8.49 4.49
N PRO A 311 0.15 9.52 5.31
CA PRO A 311 0.07 10.88 4.82
C PRO A 311 1.44 11.34 4.32
N LEU A 312 1.45 12.12 3.24
CA LEU A 312 2.69 12.70 2.75
C LEU A 312 3.08 13.90 3.62
N LEU A 313 4.35 13.97 3.99
CA LEU A 313 4.89 15.11 4.72
C LEU A 313 5.37 16.16 3.71
N ILE A 314 4.61 17.24 3.57
CA ILE A 314 4.90 18.29 2.60
C ILE A 314 4.90 19.65 3.30
N ASP A 315 5.93 20.45 3.09
CA ASP A 315 5.91 21.84 3.54
C ASP A 315 5.29 22.69 2.42
N VAL A 316 4.09 23.21 2.67
CA VAL A 316 3.34 24.01 1.69
C VAL A 316 3.25 25.47 2.13
N ARG A 317 3.26 26.37 1.14
CA ARG A 317 2.94 27.78 1.35
C ARG A 317 1.55 28.05 0.79
N ARG A 318 0.60 28.36 1.68
CA ARG A 318 -0.80 28.64 1.32
C ARG A 318 -1.30 29.88 2.03
N ASN A 319 -1.95 30.81 1.31
CA ASN A 319 -2.46 32.09 1.85
C ASN A 319 -1.40 32.88 2.63
N GLY A 320 -0.14 32.91 2.13
CA GLY A 320 0.96 33.61 2.77
C GLY A 320 1.60 32.91 3.98
N ARG A 321 1.00 31.81 4.48
CA ARG A 321 1.48 31.03 5.63
C ARG A 321 2.26 29.79 5.14
N SER A 322 3.37 29.49 5.80
CA SER A 322 4.07 28.21 5.67
C SER A 322 3.44 27.19 6.62
N ILE A 323 3.08 26.03 6.10
CA ILE A 323 2.42 24.95 6.82
C ILE A 323 3.27 23.71 6.71
N LYS A 324 3.66 23.10 7.84
CA LYS A 324 4.22 21.76 7.88
C LYS A 324 3.06 20.76 7.75
N ALA A 325 2.73 20.39 6.51
CA ALA A 325 1.52 19.66 6.24
C ALA A 325 1.68 18.15 6.28
N LEU A 326 0.62 17.49 6.74
CA LEU A 326 0.25 16.12 6.42
C LEU A 326 -0.83 16.18 5.33
N VAL A 327 -0.60 15.57 4.19
CA VAL A 327 -1.54 15.54 3.08
C VAL A 327 -2.01 14.12 2.85
N HIS A 328 -3.33 13.91 2.84
CA HIS A 328 -3.94 12.60 2.68
C HIS A 328 -5.12 12.66 1.71
N ALA A 329 -5.06 11.90 0.61
CA ALA A 329 -6.21 11.62 -0.23
C ALA A 329 -6.91 10.37 0.33
N ALA A 330 -8.05 10.57 0.94
CA ALA A 330 -8.72 9.62 1.79
C ALA A 330 -9.71 8.72 1.03
N ARG A 331 -10.06 7.54 1.58
CA ARG A 331 -11.16 6.72 1.05
C ARG A 331 -12.50 7.44 1.12
N ASP A 332 -12.71 8.30 2.12
CA ASP A 332 -13.91 9.10 2.29
C ASP A 332 -14.19 10.07 1.12
N GLY A 333 -13.24 10.24 0.21
CA GLY A 333 -13.36 11.08 -0.98
C GLY A 333 -12.85 12.50 -0.81
N TYR A 334 -12.27 12.85 0.33
CA TYR A 334 -11.66 14.15 0.58
C TYR A 334 -10.14 14.13 0.50
N LEU A 335 -9.58 15.20 -0.03
CA LEU A 335 -8.16 15.53 0.06
C LEU A 335 -7.95 16.40 1.31
N TRP A 336 -7.37 15.81 2.34
CA TRP A 336 -7.14 16.44 3.62
C TRP A 336 -5.78 17.12 3.68
N LEU A 337 -5.78 18.34 4.17
CA LEU A 337 -4.60 19.12 4.53
C LEU A 337 -4.61 19.36 6.03
N LEU A 338 -3.69 18.74 6.74
CA LEU A 338 -3.52 18.87 8.18
C LEU A 338 -2.16 19.53 8.46
N GLU A 339 -2.02 20.22 9.59
CA GLU A 339 -0.75 20.76 10.04
C GLU A 339 -0.20 19.89 11.17
N ARG A 340 1.04 19.39 10.99
CA ARG A 340 1.74 18.56 11.96
C ARG A 340 2.53 19.41 12.96
N GLY A 341 2.44 19.06 14.24
CA GLY A 341 3.24 19.59 15.35
C GLY A 341 3.77 18.47 16.24
N ALA A 342 4.49 18.80 17.29
CA ALA A 342 5.11 17.84 18.19
C ALA A 342 4.09 17.04 19.02
N ASP A 343 2.95 17.66 19.36
CA ASP A 343 1.92 17.13 20.24
C ASP A 343 0.49 17.36 19.73
N LYS A 344 0.36 17.86 18.50
CA LYS A 344 -0.93 18.14 17.87
C LYS A 344 -0.86 17.99 16.36
N ILE A 345 -1.93 17.40 15.80
CA ILE A 345 -2.25 17.44 14.37
C ILE A 345 -3.52 18.31 14.24
N SER A 346 -3.43 19.42 13.50
CA SER A 346 -4.52 20.39 13.39
C SER A 346 -5.13 20.35 12.00
N TYR A 347 -6.45 20.39 11.94
CA TYR A 347 -7.18 20.56 10.69
C TYR A 347 -6.87 21.93 10.06
N VAL A 348 -6.61 21.94 8.76
CA VAL A 348 -6.41 23.17 7.98
C VAL A 348 -7.47 23.30 6.92
N HIS A 349 -7.72 22.23 6.15
CA HIS A 349 -8.68 22.22 5.06
C HIS A 349 -8.93 20.79 4.55
N ALA A 350 -10.11 20.57 4.00
CA ALA A 350 -10.41 19.38 3.20
C ALA A 350 -11.27 19.76 2.00
N GLU A 351 -11.01 19.11 0.87
CA GLU A 351 -11.69 19.36 -0.41
C GLU A 351 -12.11 18.01 -1.00
N PRO A 352 -13.36 17.83 -1.46
CA PRO A 352 -13.74 16.59 -2.12
C PRO A 352 -12.96 16.46 -3.45
N PHE A 353 -12.25 15.35 -3.60
CA PHE A 353 -11.53 15.06 -4.84
C PHE A 353 -12.30 14.12 -5.77
N VAL A 354 -13.31 13.42 -5.25
CA VAL A 354 -14.28 12.59 -5.97
C VAL A 354 -15.69 12.88 -5.49
N HIS A 355 -16.71 12.42 -6.25
CA HIS A 355 -18.10 12.50 -5.83
C HIS A 355 -18.31 11.78 -4.50
N GLN A 356 -18.89 12.47 -3.52
CA GLN A 356 -19.28 11.92 -2.24
C GLN A 356 -20.66 12.44 -1.81
N ASN A 357 -21.46 11.64 -1.08
CA ASN A 357 -22.79 11.99 -0.62
C ASN A 357 -23.04 11.62 0.84
N VAL A 358 -22.00 11.19 1.56
CA VAL A 358 -22.10 10.79 2.98
C VAL A 358 -21.93 11.97 3.91
N PHE A 359 -20.93 12.84 3.66
CA PHE A 359 -20.69 14.02 4.46
C PHE A 359 -21.56 15.17 3.98
N THR A 360 -22.44 15.67 4.83
CA THR A 360 -23.27 16.85 4.56
C THR A 360 -22.57 18.14 4.93
N LYS A 361 -21.63 18.09 5.88
CA LYS A 361 -20.88 19.23 6.37
C LYS A 361 -19.59 18.76 7.04
N LEU A 362 -18.53 19.56 6.94
CA LEU A 362 -17.35 19.49 7.79
C LEU A 362 -17.36 20.66 8.77
N ASP A 363 -17.03 20.39 10.03
CA ASP A 363 -16.77 21.43 11.01
C ASP A 363 -15.52 22.22 10.61
N LEU A 364 -15.59 23.55 10.64
CA LEU A 364 -14.53 24.43 10.11
C LEU A 364 -13.28 24.51 10.99
N GLU A 365 -13.36 24.10 12.25
CA GLU A 365 -12.23 24.13 13.18
C GLU A 365 -11.55 22.77 13.31
N THR A 366 -12.35 21.70 13.29
CA THR A 366 -11.89 20.34 13.57
C THR A 366 -11.85 19.44 12.34
N GLY A 367 -12.56 19.80 11.28
CA GLY A 367 -12.78 18.94 10.12
C GLY A 367 -13.77 17.80 10.36
N ARG A 368 -14.37 17.69 11.56
CA ARG A 368 -15.29 16.60 11.91
C ARG A 368 -16.51 16.59 10.99
N PRO A 369 -16.83 15.46 10.32
CA PRO A 369 -17.97 15.39 9.42
C PRO A 369 -19.30 15.20 10.16
N THR A 370 -20.36 15.76 9.55
CA THR A 370 -21.74 15.40 9.82
C THR A 370 -22.23 14.52 8.68
N TYR A 371 -22.88 13.40 9.00
CA TYR A 371 -23.33 12.43 8.01
C TYR A 371 -24.78 12.62 7.60
N ASP A 372 -25.10 12.25 6.36
CA ASP A 372 -26.46 11.95 5.95
C ASP A 372 -26.85 10.57 6.54
N PRO A 373 -27.85 10.51 7.46
CA PRO A 373 -28.23 9.25 8.08
C PRO A 373 -28.83 8.22 7.11
N GLN A 374 -29.25 8.66 5.92
CA GLN A 374 -29.76 7.76 4.87
C GLN A 374 -28.62 6.98 4.17
N ARG A 375 -27.36 7.39 4.38
CA ARG A 375 -26.16 6.74 3.83
C ARG A 375 -25.53 5.72 4.78
N ILE A 376 -26.12 5.54 5.97
CA ILE A 376 -25.64 4.59 6.97
C ILE A 376 -26.54 3.35 6.89
N PHE A 377 -25.98 2.23 6.46
CA PHE A 377 -26.70 0.94 6.50
C PHE A 377 -26.72 0.36 7.93
N GLY A 378 -27.60 -0.58 8.19
CA GLY A 378 -27.74 -1.26 9.48
C GLY A 378 -28.28 -2.67 9.31
N VAL A 379 -28.48 -3.38 10.43
CA VAL A 379 -29.02 -4.74 10.40
C VAL A 379 -30.40 -4.73 9.70
N GLY A 380 -30.49 -5.46 8.57
CA GLY A 380 -31.69 -5.52 7.74
C GLY A 380 -32.02 -4.21 6.99
N ARG A 381 -31.19 -3.18 7.06
CA ARG A 381 -31.39 -1.90 6.41
C ARG A 381 -30.31 -1.67 5.36
N ARG A 382 -30.74 -1.57 4.08
CA ARG A 382 -29.87 -1.24 2.94
C ARG A 382 -29.67 0.28 2.86
N ALA A 383 -28.44 0.70 2.56
CA ALA A 383 -28.12 2.08 2.19
C ALA A 383 -27.19 2.11 0.98
N GLU A 384 -27.37 3.16 0.18
CA GLU A 384 -26.48 3.50 -0.93
C GLU A 384 -25.61 4.69 -0.52
N PHE A 385 -24.32 4.64 -0.84
CA PHE A 385 -23.35 5.66 -0.47
C PHE A 385 -22.25 5.82 -1.51
N CYS A 386 -21.72 7.01 -1.62
CA CYS A 386 -20.60 7.39 -2.47
C CYS A 386 -19.53 8.11 -1.64
N PRO A 387 -18.24 7.84 -1.87
CA PRO A 387 -17.72 6.85 -2.79
C PRO A 387 -17.99 5.41 -2.34
N SER A 388 -17.58 4.43 -3.16
CA SER A 388 -17.82 3.00 -2.88
C SER A 388 -17.08 2.50 -1.64
N VAL A 389 -17.27 1.24 -1.24
CA VAL A 389 -16.51 0.58 -0.16
C VAL A 389 -14.98 0.66 -0.36
N TRP A 390 -14.49 0.74 -1.59
CA TRP A 390 -13.07 0.97 -1.89
C TRP A 390 -12.69 2.45 -1.91
N GLY A 391 -13.61 3.35 -1.59
CA GLY A 391 -13.38 4.76 -1.46
C GLY A 391 -13.13 5.51 -2.77
N GLY A 392 -12.90 6.80 -2.66
CA GLY A 392 -12.45 7.65 -3.75
C GLY A 392 -11.04 7.29 -4.23
N LYS A 393 -10.25 6.69 -3.36
CA LYS A 393 -8.94 6.07 -3.58
C LYS A 393 -8.77 4.97 -2.54
N ASP A 394 -8.27 3.82 -2.95
CA ASP A 394 -7.84 2.77 -2.03
C ASP A 394 -6.34 2.91 -1.66
N TRP A 395 -5.67 1.81 -1.21
CA TRP A 395 -4.28 1.81 -0.80
C TRP A 395 -3.26 2.35 -1.83
N PRO A 396 -3.44 2.28 -3.18
CA PRO A 396 -2.41 2.70 -4.11
C PRO A 396 -1.88 4.10 -3.76
N PRO A 397 -0.56 4.23 -3.45
CA PRO A 397 -0.04 5.48 -2.93
C PRO A 397 -0.03 6.59 -3.98
N THR A 398 -0.33 7.79 -3.53
CA THR A 398 -0.15 9.05 -4.25
C THR A 398 1.33 9.37 -4.42
N ALA A 399 1.67 10.35 -5.24
CA ALA A 399 3.02 10.90 -5.31
C ALA A 399 3.00 12.43 -5.34
N TYR A 400 4.07 13.04 -4.83
CA TYR A 400 4.25 14.49 -4.86
C TYR A 400 5.49 14.85 -5.67
N SER A 401 5.42 15.90 -6.49
CA SER A 401 6.59 16.43 -7.19
C SER A 401 6.96 17.81 -6.66
N PRO A 402 8.15 17.97 -6.07
CA PRO A 402 8.62 19.28 -5.62
C PRO A 402 8.88 20.26 -6.77
N GLN A 403 9.03 19.78 -8.01
CA GLN A 403 9.22 20.64 -9.19
C GLN A 403 7.93 21.33 -9.64
N THR A 404 6.79 20.64 -9.54
CA THR A 404 5.49 21.21 -9.92
C THR A 404 4.70 21.74 -8.73
N GLY A 405 5.00 21.28 -7.51
CA GLY A 405 4.18 21.51 -6.33
C GLY A 405 2.86 20.72 -6.35
N TYR A 406 2.74 19.71 -7.23
CA TYR A 406 1.51 18.94 -7.41
C TYR A 406 1.56 17.61 -6.69
N LEU A 407 0.42 17.25 -6.08
CA LEU A 407 0.09 15.92 -5.62
C LEU A 407 -0.67 15.18 -6.72
N TYR A 408 -0.26 13.95 -7.02
CA TYR A 408 -0.90 13.10 -8.03
C TYR A 408 -1.67 11.97 -7.34
N VAL A 409 -2.99 11.93 -7.59
CA VAL A 409 -3.93 11.06 -6.90
C VAL A 409 -4.53 10.06 -7.89
N PRO A 410 -4.37 8.74 -7.68
CA PRO A 410 -5.04 7.70 -8.46
C PRO A 410 -6.47 7.52 -7.92
N ALA A 411 -7.43 8.24 -8.50
CA ALA A 411 -8.80 8.35 -8.01
C ALA A 411 -9.77 7.41 -8.73
N ASN A 412 -10.92 7.14 -8.08
CA ASN A 412 -12.09 6.46 -8.62
C ASN A 412 -13.30 7.36 -8.41
N GLU A 413 -13.60 8.19 -9.40
CA GLU A 413 -14.59 9.28 -9.32
C GLU A 413 -16.03 8.76 -9.21
N ASN A 414 -16.38 7.75 -9.97
CA ASN A 414 -17.80 7.49 -10.28
C ASN A 414 -18.30 6.14 -9.79
N LEU A 415 -17.84 5.72 -8.61
CA LEU A 415 -18.29 4.49 -7.98
C LEU A 415 -18.92 4.75 -6.62
N CYS A 416 -20.14 4.22 -6.48
CA CYS A 416 -20.86 4.12 -5.22
C CYS A 416 -21.01 2.65 -4.84
N SER A 417 -21.47 2.39 -3.62
CA SER A 417 -21.83 1.05 -3.16
C SER A 417 -23.18 1.05 -2.49
N ALA A 418 -23.79 -0.14 -2.41
CA ALA A 418 -24.89 -0.42 -1.51
C ALA A 418 -24.57 -1.62 -0.66
N LEU A 419 -24.87 -1.52 0.63
CA LEU A 419 -24.71 -2.58 1.63
C LEU A 419 -25.98 -2.77 2.44
N THR A 420 -26.18 -3.99 2.92
CA THR A 420 -27.20 -4.34 3.92
C THR A 420 -26.50 -5.03 5.07
N GLY A 421 -26.70 -4.53 6.28
CA GLY A 421 -26.13 -5.13 7.49
C GLY A 421 -26.82 -6.42 7.90
N LYS A 422 -26.06 -7.29 8.54
CA LYS A 422 -26.57 -8.52 9.20
C LYS A 422 -26.04 -8.60 10.65
N GLN A 423 -26.80 -9.31 11.49
CA GLN A 423 -26.27 -9.71 12.79
C GLN A 423 -25.18 -10.76 12.59
N GLU A 424 -24.05 -10.58 13.25
CA GLU A 424 -22.93 -11.52 13.18
C GLU A 424 -22.32 -11.72 14.57
N GLU A 425 -21.95 -12.95 14.90
CA GLU A 425 -21.26 -13.30 16.13
C GLU A 425 -19.76 -13.40 15.85
N TYR A 426 -18.94 -12.76 16.71
CA TYR A 426 -17.49 -12.83 16.60
C TYR A 426 -16.98 -14.26 16.87
N ARG A 427 -16.10 -14.73 15.98
CA ARG A 427 -15.33 -15.97 16.13
C ARG A 427 -13.88 -15.71 15.72
N PRO A 428 -12.90 -16.02 16.57
CA PRO A 428 -11.50 -15.82 16.25
C PRO A 428 -11.11 -16.45 14.89
N GLY A 429 -10.34 -15.72 14.08
CA GLY A 429 -9.86 -16.19 12.78
C GLY A 429 -10.91 -16.30 11.67
N GLN A 430 -12.15 -15.89 11.91
CA GLN A 430 -13.22 -15.85 10.92
C GLN A 430 -13.60 -14.41 10.58
N LEU A 431 -14.18 -14.22 9.39
CA LEU A 431 -14.68 -12.91 9.00
C LEU A 431 -15.73 -12.41 9.99
N TYR A 432 -15.61 -11.17 10.40
CA TYR A 432 -16.48 -10.45 11.32
C TYR A 432 -16.82 -9.07 10.72
N LEU A 433 -17.64 -9.10 9.67
CA LEU A 433 -17.94 -7.91 8.86
C LEU A 433 -19.28 -7.27 9.24
N GLY A 434 -20.25 -8.06 9.72
CA GLY A 434 -21.61 -7.60 9.89
C GLY A 434 -22.35 -7.36 8.55
N VAL A 435 -21.81 -7.85 7.44
CA VAL A 435 -22.38 -7.79 6.09
C VAL A 435 -22.11 -9.10 5.36
N ASP A 436 -22.86 -9.36 4.31
CA ASP A 436 -22.51 -10.41 3.34
C ASP A 436 -21.61 -9.79 2.27
N PHE A 437 -20.35 -10.19 2.26
CA PHE A 437 -19.36 -9.67 1.31
C PHE A 437 -19.74 -9.96 -0.16
N SER A 438 -20.40 -11.07 -0.42
CA SER A 438 -20.88 -11.45 -1.76
C SER A 438 -22.07 -10.60 -2.25
N ALA A 439 -22.74 -9.92 -1.31
CA ALA A 439 -23.90 -9.05 -1.59
C ALA A 439 -23.52 -7.57 -1.72
N ILE A 440 -22.23 -7.23 -1.74
CA ILE A 440 -21.78 -5.86 -2.05
C ILE A 440 -22.21 -5.51 -3.48
N GLU A 441 -22.94 -4.40 -3.59
CA GLU A 441 -23.32 -3.86 -4.88
C GLU A 441 -22.40 -2.70 -5.25
N LEU A 442 -21.86 -2.68 -6.47
CA LEU A 442 -21.27 -1.49 -7.07
C LEU A 442 -22.29 -0.80 -7.96
N LEU A 443 -22.38 0.51 -7.79
CA LEU A 443 -23.31 1.35 -8.52
C LEU A 443 -22.51 2.47 -9.21
N PRO A 444 -22.80 2.77 -10.49
CA PRO A 444 -22.25 3.97 -11.12
C PRO A 444 -22.87 5.22 -10.48
N SER A 445 -22.05 6.25 -10.28
CA SER A 445 -22.58 7.57 -9.93
C SER A 445 -23.40 8.14 -11.09
N ALA A 446 -24.49 8.85 -10.77
CA ALA A 446 -25.31 9.52 -11.76
C ALA A 446 -24.55 10.61 -12.54
N ASP A 447 -23.47 11.15 -11.98
CA ASP A 447 -22.76 12.32 -12.49
C ASP A 447 -21.69 11.98 -13.53
N ALA A 448 -21.20 10.75 -13.57
CA ALA A 448 -20.20 10.36 -14.55
C ALA A 448 -20.66 9.23 -15.46
N LYS A 449 -20.84 9.60 -16.66
CA LYS A 449 -21.33 8.71 -17.73
C LYS A 449 -20.22 8.16 -18.62
N ASP A 450 -18.98 8.69 -18.54
CA ASP A 450 -17.93 8.45 -19.53
C ASP A 450 -16.66 7.78 -18.97
N HIS A 451 -16.47 7.75 -17.64
CA HIS A 451 -15.26 7.18 -17.01
C HIS A 451 -15.51 6.77 -15.55
N ILE A 452 -14.58 6.00 -14.99
CA ILE A 452 -14.58 5.56 -13.59
C ILE A 452 -13.33 6.05 -12.88
N GLY A 453 -12.15 5.65 -13.39
CA GLY A 453 -10.87 6.00 -12.80
C GLY A 453 -10.30 7.31 -13.31
N GLU A 454 -9.49 7.94 -12.49
CA GLU A 454 -8.77 9.17 -12.83
C GLU A 454 -7.33 9.14 -12.32
N LEU A 455 -6.44 9.89 -12.99
CA LEU A 455 -5.23 10.42 -12.40
C LEU A 455 -5.41 11.92 -12.28
N GLN A 456 -5.47 12.42 -11.07
CA GLN A 456 -5.68 13.83 -10.77
C GLN A 456 -4.36 14.48 -10.33
N ALA A 457 -4.07 15.70 -10.79
CA ALA A 457 -3.00 16.53 -10.25
C ALA A 457 -3.58 17.69 -9.46
N TRP A 458 -3.16 17.83 -8.22
CA TRP A 458 -3.61 18.88 -7.30
C TRP A 458 -2.47 19.83 -6.95
N ASP A 459 -2.63 21.10 -7.26
CA ASP A 459 -1.70 22.16 -6.84
C ASP A 459 -1.84 22.39 -5.32
N MET A 460 -0.83 21.99 -4.56
CA MET A 460 -0.88 22.06 -3.10
C MET A 460 -0.86 23.48 -2.55
N SER A 461 -0.38 24.45 -3.33
CA SER A 461 -0.37 25.86 -2.92
C SER A 461 -1.73 26.52 -3.01
N THR A 462 -2.54 26.11 -3.99
CA THR A 462 -3.88 26.66 -4.23
C THR A 462 -5.01 25.76 -3.75
N GLY A 463 -4.75 24.45 -3.61
CA GLY A 463 -5.77 23.43 -3.31
C GLY A 463 -6.71 23.15 -4.48
N LYS A 464 -6.28 23.40 -5.73
CA LYS A 464 -7.11 23.19 -6.92
C LYS A 464 -6.57 22.09 -7.80
N LYS A 465 -7.48 21.37 -8.49
CA LYS A 465 -7.09 20.43 -9.55
C LYS A 465 -6.45 21.21 -10.71
N ALA A 466 -5.20 20.86 -11.04
CA ALA A 466 -4.48 21.42 -12.17
C ALA A 466 -4.87 20.73 -13.49
N TRP A 467 -4.99 19.40 -13.45
CA TRP A 467 -5.43 18.59 -14.58
C TRP A 467 -5.94 17.22 -14.12
N VAL A 468 -6.67 16.53 -15.02
CA VAL A 468 -7.21 15.19 -14.81
C VAL A 468 -7.02 14.37 -16.09
N ALA A 469 -6.50 13.13 -15.94
CA ALA A 469 -6.54 12.10 -16.98
C ALA A 469 -7.58 11.04 -16.59
N LYS A 470 -8.51 10.74 -17.53
CA LYS A 470 -9.68 9.88 -17.29
C LYS A 470 -9.47 8.49 -17.86
N PHE A 471 -9.96 7.46 -17.14
CA PHE A 471 -9.90 6.05 -17.53
C PHE A 471 -11.30 5.41 -17.48
N LYS A 472 -11.63 4.58 -18.47
CA LYS A 472 -12.92 3.86 -18.49
C LYS A 472 -13.02 2.83 -17.37
N SER A 473 -11.91 2.23 -16.95
CA SER A 473 -11.84 1.30 -15.82
C SER A 473 -11.57 2.02 -14.51
N HIS A 474 -11.77 1.33 -13.38
CA HIS A 474 -11.23 1.78 -12.11
C HIS A 474 -9.70 1.90 -12.17
N ASN A 475 -9.14 2.74 -11.31
CA ASN A 475 -7.71 2.96 -11.19
C ASN A 475 -7.18 2.32 -9.90
N TRP A 476 -6.25 1.37 -10.06
CA TRP A 476 -5.60 0.65 -8.97
C TRP A 476 -4.07 0.83 -9.02
N GLY A 477 -3.61 1.92 -9.61
CA GLY A 477 -2.20 2.19 -9.90
C GLY A 477 -1.52 3.07 -8.88
N PRO A 478 -0.47 2.59 -8.21
CA PRO A 478 0.47 3.43 -7.49
C PRO A 478 1.16 4.43 -8.41
N VAL A 479 1.47 5.62 -7.88
CA VAL A 479 2.05 6.72 -8.66
C VAL A 479 3.53 6.91 -8.31
N LEU A 480 4.36 7.17 -9.34
CA LEU A 480 5.75 7.60 -9.24
C LEU A 480 5.92 8.93 -9.97
N THR A 481 6.66 9.87 -9.38
CA THR A 481 7.12 11.09 -10.06
C THR A 481 8.65 11.13 -10.18
N THR A 482 9.17 11.81 -11.21
CA THR A 482 10.62 11.90 -11.43
C THR A 482 11.08 13.32 -11.73
N GLY A 483 12.37 13.57 -11.49
CA GLY A 483 13.04 14.83 -11.81
C GLY A 483 13.03 15.19 -13.31
N GLY A 484 12.71 14.23 -14.18
CA GLY A 484 12.50 14.46 -15.60
C GLY A 484 11.15 15.09 -15.97
N GLY A 485 10.33 15.45 -14.98
CA GLY A 485 9.01 16.06 -15.18
C GLY A 485 7.93 15.05 -15.61
N LEU A 486 8.06 13.80 -15.19
CA LEU A 486 7.17 12.70 -15.57
C LEU A 486 6.39 12.17 -14.36
N VAL A 487 5.17 11.69 -14.64
CA VAL A 487 4.35 10.91 -13.73
C VAL A 487 4.11 9.53 -14.36
N PHE A 488 4.46 8.47 -13.64
CA PHE A 488 4.24 7.09 -14.07
C PHE A 488 3.07 6.48 -13.31
N LEU A 489 2.21 5.76 -14.03
CA LEU A 489 1.02 5.10 -13.48
C LEU A 489 0.65 3.87 -14.32
N GLY A 490 0.16 2.83 -13.65
CA GLY A 490 -0.58 1.71 -14.25
C GLY A 490 -1.95 1.53 -13.60
N GLY A 491 -2.34 0.30 -13.28
CA GLY A 491 -3.51 -0.01 -12.44
C GLY A 491 -4.87 0.03 -13.10
N THR A 492 -4.93 0.13 -14.43
CA THR A 492 -6.15 0.00 -15.22
C THR A 492 -6.26 -1.39 -15.85
N ASN A 493 -7.47 -1.87 -16.12
CA ASN A 493 -7.73 -3.20 -16.67
C ASN A 493 -7.23 -3.40 -18.12
N ASP A 494 -6.85 -2.32 -18.81
CA ASP A 494 -6.24 -2.35 -20.13
C ASP A 494 -4.75 -2.73 -20.13
N ARG A 495 -4.15 -2.88 -18.94
CA ARG A 495 -2.78 -3.36 -18.70
C ARG A 495 -1.68 -2.41 -19.16
N TYR A 496 -1.98 -1.14 -19.41
CA TYR A 496 -0.94 -0.18 -19.79
C TYR A 496 -0.23 0.41 -18.58
N PHE A 497 1.10 0.42 -18.63
CA PHE A 497 1.94 1.29 -17.81
C PHE A 497 2.21 2.55 -18.61
N ARG A 498 1.99 3.72 -18.04
CA ARG A 498 1.95 5.02 -18.72
C ARG A 498 2.89 6.03 -18.11
N ALA A 499 3.37 6.97 -18.93
CA ALA A 499 4.07 8.17 -18.50
C ALA A 499 3.31 9.41 -19.01
N PHE A 500 3.03 10.30 -18.07
CA PHE A 500 2.37 11.58 -18.33
C PHE A 500 3.35 12.74 -18.09
N ASP A 501 3.15 13.85 -18.79
CA ASP A 501 3.78 15.12 -18.43
C ASP A 501 3.24 15.60 -17.07
N ALA A 502 4.14 15.81 -16.11
CA ALA A 502 3.76 16.13 -14.75
C ALA A 502 3.00 17.47 -14.63
N LYS A 503 3.30 18.44 -15.50
CA LYS A 503 2.70 19.76 -15.47
C LYS A 503 1.36 19.84 -16.18
N THR A 504 1.18 19.09 -17.28
CA THR A 504 0.03 19.25 -18.19
C THR A 504 -0.91 18.07 -18.21
N GLY A 505 -0.49 16.89 -17.72
CA GLY A 505 -1.27 15.65 -17.79
C GLY A 505 -1.30 15.00 -19.17
N ALA A 506 -0.52 15.52 -20.14
CA ALA A 506 -0.45 14.92 -21.48
C ALA A 506 0.17 13.51 -21.40
N LEU A 507 -0.50 12.51 -22.01
CA LEU A 507 0.05 11.17 -22.17
C LEU A 507 1.22 11.22 -23.17
N LEU A 508 2.43 10.89 -22.71
CA LEU A 508 3.65 10.96 -23.51
C LEU A 508 4.13 9.58 -23.98
N TRP A 509 3.88 8.54 -23.20
CA TRP A 509 4.31 7.17 -23.47
C TRP A 509 3.43 6.16 -22.76
N GLN A 510 3.29 4.98 -23.36
CA GLN A 510 2.64 3.84 -22.73
C GLN A 510 3.17 2.51 -23.28
N GLN A 511 3.22 1.50 -22.42
CA GLN A 511 3.58 0.13 -22.74
C GLN A 511 2.56 -0.84 -22.17
N ARG A 512 2.03 -1.74 -23.00
CA ARG A 512 1.15 -2.81 -22.54
C ARG A 512 1.98 -3.92 -21.90
N THR A 513 1.59 -4.35 -20.71
CA THR A 513 2.25 -5.41 -19.95
C THR A 513 1.49 -6.74 -20.05
N ASN A 514 2.04 -7.82 -19.45
CA ASN A 514 1.38 -9.14 -19.42
C ASN A 514 0.07 -9.13 -18.63
N SER A 515 -0.02 -8.32 -17.56
CA SER A 515 -1.13 -8.26 -16.60
C SER A 515 -1.41 -6.80 -16.22
N GLY A 516 -2.38 -6.55 -15.35
CA GLY A 516 -2.59 -5.22 -14.76
C GLY A 516 -1.41 -4.82 -13.87
N VAL A 517 -1.06 -3.53 -13.88
CA VAL A 517 0.12 -3.00 -13.17
C VAL A 517 -0.32 -2.48 -11.80
N THR A 518 -0.30 -3.33 -10.78
CA THR A 518 -0.65 -2.97 -9.40
C THR A 518 0.57 -2.73 -8.52
N GLY A 519 1.78 -3.02 -8.99
CA GLY A 519 3.03 -2.79 -8.28
C GLY A 519 3.38 -1.31 -8.16
N VAL A 520 4.04 -0.95 -7.07
CA VAL A 520 4.57 0.41 -6.86
C VAL A 520 5.78 0.62 -7.77
N PRO A 521 5.74 1.58 -8.72
CA PRO A 521 6.88 1.84 -9.59
C PRO A 521 8.01 2.55 -8.86
N THR A 522 9.25 2.27 -9.28
CA THR A 522 10.48 2.88 -8.74
C THR A 522 11.40 3.34 -9.85
N SER A 523 12.34 4.24 -9.51
CA SER A 523 13.37 4.71 -10.44
C SER A 523 14.73 4.66 -9.78
N TYR A 524 15.72 4.12 -10.48
CA TYR A 524 17.11 3.99 -10.02
C TYR A 524 18.09 4.22 -11.17
N GLU A 525 19.37 4.32 -10.87
CA GLU A 525 20.43 4.51 -11.88
C GLU A 525 21.58 3.53 -11.64
N ILE A 526 22.12 2.96 -12.72
CA ILE A 526 23.37 2.15 -12.72
C ILE A 526 24.21 2.57 -13.92
N ASP A 527 25.50 2.83 -13.70
CA ASP A 527 26.47 3.22 -14.74
C ASP A 527 25.98 4.38 -15.62
N GLY A 528 25.30 5.36 -15.02
CA GLY A 528 24.77 6.51 -15.72
C GLY A 528 23.52 6.26 -16.56
N VAL A 529 22.91 5.09 -16.47
CA VAL A 529 21.64 4.74 -17.11
C VAL A 529 20.52 4.75 -16.07
N GLN A 530 19.50 5.58 -16.29
CA GLN A 530 18.30 5.60 -15.46
C GLN A 530 17.33 4.51 -15.90
N TYR A 531 16.79 3.80 -14.92
CA TYR A 531 15.79 2.75 -15.08
C TYR A 531 14.48 3.12 -14.39
N ILE A 532 13.37 2.62 -14.94
CA ILE A 532 12.05 2.59 -14.31
C ILE A 532 11.68 1.11 -14.14
N ALA A 533 11.36 0.70 -12.92
CA ALA A 533 10.98 -0.67 -12.63
C ALA A 533 9.58 -0.74 -12.02
N VAL A 534 8.79 -1.75 -12.40
CA VAL A 534 7.44 -1.96 -11.86
C VAL A 534 7.03 -3.42 -12.01
N GLN A 535 6.32 -3.94 -11.02
CA GLN A 535 5.69 -5.25 -11.10
C GLN A 535 4.28 -5.14 -11.71
N SER A 536 3.96 -6.04 -12.63
CA SER A 536 2.60 -6.27 -13.10
C SER A 536 2.12 -7.62 -12.61
N GLY A 537 0.89 -7.67 -12.11
CA GLY A 537 0.22 -8.85 -11.59
C GLY A 537 -1.14 -8.42 -11.04
N TRP A 538 -2.20 -8.77 -11.77
CA TRP A 538 -3.58 -8.46 -11.37
C TRP A 538 -4.07 -9.51 -10.38
N GLY A 539 -4.80 -9.10 -9.37
CA GLY A 539 -5.33 -10.00 -8.34
C GLY A 539 -5.89 -9.22 -7.15
N VAL A 540 -6.20 -9.93 -6.07
CA VAL A 540 -6.75 -9.38 -4.82
C VAL A 540 -7.94 -8.44 -5.11
N ASP A 541 -7.98 -7.25 -4.54
CA ASP A 541 -9.12 -6.33 -4.67
C ASP A 541 -9.27 -5.72 -6.06
N ALA A 542 -8.18 -5.57 -6.81
CA ALA A 542 -8.26 -5.14 -8.21
C ALA A 542 -9.10 -6.09 -9.05
N GLN A 543 -8.92 -7.42 -8.85
CA GLN A 543 -9.70 -8.46 -9.52
C GLN A 543 -11.14 -8.51 -8.99
N ARG A 544 -11.33 -8.55 -7.66
CA ARG A 544 -12.66 -8.59 -7.02
C ARG A 544 -13.53 -7.40 -7.46
N LYS A 545 -12.95 -6.21 -7.48
CA LYS A 545 -13.63 -5.00 -7.94
C LYS A 545 -13.98 -5.07 -9.42
N GLN A 546 -13.09 -5.62 -10.27
CA GLN A 546 -13.39 -5.82 -11.69
C GLN A 546 -14.58 -6.75 -11.90
N GLU A 547 -14.67 -7.84 -11.15
CA GLU A 547 -15.79 -8.79 -11.21
C GLU A 547 -17.12 -8.14 -10.82
N LEU A 548 -17.12 -7.29 -9.80
CA LEU A 548 -18.30 -6.53 -9.39
C LEU A 548 -18.67 -5.45 -10.42
N LEU A 549 -17.69 -4.81 -11.04
CA LEU A 549 -17.94 -3.87 -12.15
C LEU A 549 -18.53 -4.58 -13.35
N ASP A 550 -18.01 -5.73 -13.72
CA ASP A 550 -18.54 -6.53 -14.82
C ASP A 550 -20.00 -6.94 -14.57
N LYS A 551 -20.32 -7.33 -13.32
CA LYS A 551 -21.71 -7.60 -12.91
C LYS A 551 -22.59 -6.36 -13.00
N ALA A 552 -22.10 -5.20 -12.54
CA ALA A 552 -22.86 -3.96 -12.51
C ALA A 552 -23.13 -3.38 -13.91
N PHE A 553 -22.17 -3.52 -14.83
CA PHE A 553 -22.25 -2.96 -16.19
C PHE A 553 -22.62 -3.99 -17.27
N GLY A 554 -22.79 -5.27 -16.92
CA GLY A 554 -23.06 -6.34 -17.89
C GLY A 554 -21.90 -6.57 -18.86
N THR A 555 -20.66 -6.38 -18.38
CA THR A 555 -19.42 -6.57 -19.16
C THR A 555 -18.70 -7.84 -18.75
N HIS A 556 -17.71 -8.26 -19.55
CA HIS A 556 -16.81 -9.37 -19.23
C HIS A 556 -15.38 -8.96 -19.56
N THR A 557 -14.66 -8.52 -18.56
CA THR A 557 -13.30 -8.02 -18.71
C THR A 557 -12.30 -9.05 -18.22
N PHE A 558 -11.53 -9.61 -19.13
CA PHE A 558 -10.46 -10.54 -18.78
C PHE A 558 -9.12 -9.79 -18.64
N VAL A 559 -8.58 -9.77 -17.43
CA VAL A 559 -7.20 -9.33 -17.16
C VAL A 559 -6.38 -10.57 -16.81
N PRO A 560 -5.39 -10.97 -17.64
CA PRO A 560 -4.55 -12.11 -17.34
C PRO A 560 -3.84 -11.94 -16.00
N GLN A 561 -3.81 -12.99 -15.20
CA GLN A 561 -2.99 -13.05 -13.98
C GLN A 561 -1.55 -13.46 -14.34
N GLY A 562 -0.65 -13.35 -13.35
CA GLY A 562 0.75 -13.72 -13.52
C GLY A 562 1.69 -12.53 -13.26
N GLY A 563 2.61 -12.73 -12.32
CA GLY A 563 3.55 -11.70 -11.87
C GLY A 563 4.77 -11.59 -12.75
N VAL A 564 5.02 -10.40 -13.27
CA VAL A 564 6.24 -10.07 -14.03
C VAL A 564 6.78 -8.73 -13.56
N LEU A 565 8.05 -8.71 -13.21
CA LEU A 565 8.80 -7.48 -13.06
C LEU A 565 9.23 -6.96 -14.43
N TRP A 566 8.89 -5.72 -14.73
CA TRP A 566 9.29 -5.00 -15.95
C TRP A 566 10.31 -3.93 -15.60
N VAL A 567 11.40 -3.87 -16.34
CA VAL A 567 12.40 -2.81 -16.21
C VAL A 567 12.62 -2.14 -17.55
N PHE A 568 12.53 -0.83 -17.54
CA PHE A 568 12.59 0.04 -18.71
C PHE A 568 13.79 0.98 -18.64
N ALA A 569 14.40 1.25 -19.79
CA ALA A 569 15.40 2.29 -19.97
C ALA A 569 15.25 2.93 -21.36
N LEU A 570 15.94 4.06 -21.61
CA LEU A 570 15.94 4.66 -22.95
C LEU A 570 16.63 3.71 -23.95
N ALA A 571 15.96 3.40 -25.05
CA ALA A 571 16.58 2.72 -26.17
C ALA A 571 17.75 3.56 -26.72
N LYS A 572 18.86 2.88 -27.05
CA LYS A 572 20.05 3.49 -27.63
C LYS A 572 19.80 4.10 -29.00
#